data_cb856b239bb8600e94e1b5ed24cba47c
#
_entry.id   cb856b239bb8600e94e1b5ed24cba47c
#
_cell.length_a   1.000
_cell.length_b   1.000
_cell.length_c   1.000
_cell.angle_alpha   90.00
_cell.angle_beta   90.00
_cell.angle_gamma   90.00
#
_symmetry.space_group_name_H-M   'P 1'
#
loop_
_entity.id
_entity.type
_entity.pdbx_description
1 polymer ?
#
loop_
_entity_poly.entity_id
_entity_poly.type
_entity_poly.pdbx_seq_one_letter_code
_entity_poly.pdbx_strand_id
1 'polypeptide(L)'
;SPLEVEQMEKVFDFLEASGVDVLRITDNSGDELLLDNDMDMEGLDDEEEVELDKIDLSVPEGVSIEDPVRMYLKEIGKVSLLSADEEIELAKRMENGDQEAKKRLAEANLRLVVSIAKRYVGRGMLFLDLIQEGNLGLIKAVEKFDHTKGFKFSTYATWWIRQAITRAIADQARTIRIPVHMVETINK
;
A
#
# COMPACT_ATOMS: atom_id res chain seq x y z
N SER A 1 -6.89 -14.48 -15.65
CA SER A 1 -6.36 -15.75 -16.16
C SER A 1 -5.63 -16.51 -15.06
N PRO A 2 -5.42 -17.83 -15.18
CA PRO A 2 -4.66 -18.59 -14.18
C PRO A 2 -3.24 -18.07 -13.96
N LEU A 3 -2.63 -17.50 -14.99
CA LEU A 3 -1.30 -16.91 -14.90
C LEU A 3 -1.28 -15.63 -14.05
N GLU A 4 -2.35 -14.86 -14.10
CA GLU A 4 -2.48 -13.66 -13.28
C GLU A 4 -2.63 -14.00 -11.80
N VAL A 5 -3.44 -15.00 -11.50
CA VAL A 5 -3.62 -15.48 -10.12
C VAL A 5 -2.30 -16.01 -9.55
N GLU A 6 -1.52 -16.76 -10.33
CA GLU A 6 -0.22 -17.28 -9.93
C GLU A 6 0.77 -16.14 -9.66
N GLN A 7 0.77 -15.10 -10.48
CA GLN A 7 1.59 -13.92 -10.26
C GLN A 7 1.20 -13.14 -9.00
N MET A 8 -0.10 -13.09 -8.70
CA MET A 8 -0.65 -12.49 -7.49
C MET A 8 -0.12 -13.17 -6.24
N GLU A 9 -0.22 -14.48 -6.21
CA GLU A 9 0.26 -15.27 -5.08
C GLU A 9 1.75 -15.06 -4.86
N LYS A 10 2.54 -14.96 -5.92
CA LYS A 10 3.98 -14.67 -5.81
C LYS A 10 4.28 -13.32 -5.19
N VAL A 11 3.54 -12.29 -5.55
CA VAL A 11 3.72 -10.96 -4.98
C VAL A 11 3.35 -10.94 -3.51
N PHE A 12 2.22 -11.55 -3.13
CA PHE A 12 1.82 -11.66 -1.74
C PHE A 12 2.75 -12.55 -0.92
N ASP A 13 3.19 -13.68 -1.48
CA ASP A 13 4.19 -14.56 -0.84
C ASP A 13 5.50 -13.81 -0.63
N PHE A 14 5.91 -12.99 -1.58
CA PHE A 14 7.11 -12.19 -1.47
C PHE A 14 6.98 -11.15 -0.34
N LEU A 15 5.84 -10.50 -0.24
CA LEU A 15 5.56 -9.55 0.84
C LEU A 15 5.58 -10.24 2.21
N GLU A 16 5.00 -11.42 2.32
CA GLU A 16 5.05 -12.24 3.53
C GLU A 16 6.48 -12.66 3.88
N ALA A 17 7.25 -13.12 2.89
CA ALA A 17 8.64 -13.51 3.08
C ALA A 17 9.53 -12.33 3.50
N SER A 18 9.14 -11.11 3.13
CA SER A 18 9.83 -9.88 3.53
C SER A 18 9.44 -9.39 4.93
N GLY A 19 8.63 -10.17 5.66
CA GLY A 19 8.21 -9.85 7.02
C GLY A 19 6.97 -8.99 7.09
N VAL A 20 6.25 -8.81 5.99
CA VAL A 20 4.99 -8.07 5.97
C VAL A 20 3.85 -9.04 5.81
N ASP A 21 3.05 -9.16 6.84
CA ASP A 21 1.79 -9.86 6.78
C ASP A 21 0.71 -8.87 6.37
N VAL A 22 0.53 -8.74 5.07
CA VAL A 22 -0.38 -7.75 4.46
C VAL A 22 -1.85 -8.05 4.79
N LEU A 23 -2.17 -9.28 5.20
CA LEU A 23 -3.55 -9.71 5.47
C LEU A 23 -3.91 -9.73 6.96
N ARG A 24 -2.92 -9.81 7.87
CA ARG A 24 -3.17 -9.95 9.32
C ARG A 24 -3.35 -8.64 10.06
N ILE A 25 -2.93 -7.54 9.49
CA ILE A 25 -2.96 -6.24 10.15
C ILE A 25 -4.37 -5.64 10.16
N THR A 26 -5.29 -6.21 9.40
CA THR A 26 -6.69 -5.79 9.39
C THR A 26 -7.41 -6.02 10.73
N ASP A 27 -6.89 -6.90 11.58
CA ASP A 27 -7.47 -7.20 12.88
C ASP A 27 -6.86 -6.42 14.04
N ASN A 28 -5.94 -5.51 13.76
CA ASN A 28 -5.24 -4.79 14.81
C ASN A 28 -5.98 -3.51 15.20
N SER A 29 -6.45 -3.47 16.44
CA SER A 29 -7.25 -2.38 16.99
C SER A 29 -6.56 -1.00 16.93
N GLY A 30 -5.24 -0.96 16.76
CA GLY A 30 -4.51 0.30 16.59
C GLY A 30 -4.82 1.01 15.27
N ASP A 31 -5.28 0.28 14.28
CA ASP A 31 -5.64 0.84 12.98
C ASP A 31 -7.02 1.50 12.96
N GLU A 32 -7.87 1.17 13.93
CA GLU A 32 -9.19 1.78 14.04
C GLU A 32 -9.14 3.28 14.29
N LEU A 33 -8.08 3.75 14.94
CA LEU A 33 -7.89 5.18 15.21
C LEU A 33 -7.69 6.01 13.93
N LEU A 34 -7.19 5.40 12.87
CA LEU A 34 -7.09 6.04 11.56
C LEU A 34 -8.41 6.01 10.79
N LEU A 35 -9.24 5.01 11.10
CA LEU A 35 -10.52 4.81 10.43
C LEU A 35 -11.61 5.73 10.95
N ASP A 36 -11.51 6.15 12.21
CA ASP A 36 -12.49 7.01 12.87
C ASP A 36 -12.33 8.48 12.49
N ASN A 37 -11.23 8.85 11.87
CA ASN A 37 -11.18 10.14 11.23
C ASN A 37 -12.02 10.06 9.97
N ASP A 38 -13.22 10.60 10.05
CA ASP A 38 -14.05 10.85 8.90
C ASP A 38 -13.17 11.44 7.80
N MET A 39 -12.87 10.59 6.82
CA MET A 39 -12.17 11.08 5.65
C MET A 39 -12.96 12.22 5.09
N ASP A 40 -12.41 13.42 5.19
CA ASP A 40 -12.96 14.54 4.51
C ASP A 40 -12.74 14.33 3.01
N MET A 41 -13.71 13.62 2.44
CA MET A 41 -13.69 13.27 1.02
C MET A 41 -13.82 14.52 0.13
N GLU A 42 -14.23 15.63 0.72
CA GLU A 42 -14.28 16.91 0.02
C GLU A 42 -12.89 17.47 -0.30
N GLY A 43 -11.87 17.00 0.41
CA GLY A 43 -10.48 17.38 0.15
C GLY A 43 -9.73 16.45 -0.81
N LEU A 44 -10.39 15.42 -1.34
CA LEU A 44 -9.78 14.58 -2.36
C LEU A 44 -9.78 15.32 -3.70
N ASP A 45 -8.61 15.80 -4.06
CA ASP A 45 -8.40 16.53 -5.28
C ASP A 45 -8.39 15.57 -6.46
N ASP A 46 -9.43 15.66 -7.30
CA ASP A 46 -9.52 14.89 -8.54
C ASP A 46 -8.45 15.31 -9.58
N GLU A 47 -7.68 16.35 -9.28
CA GLU A 47 -6.70 16.90 -10.22
C GLU A 47 -5.44 16.05 -10.34
N GLU A 48 -5.17 15.17 -9.39
CA GLU A 48 -4.06 14.22 -9.50
C GLU A 48 -4.54 12.83 -9.95
N GLU A 49 -5.06 12.76 -11.17
CA GLU A 49 -5.36 11.48 -11.78
C GLU A 49 -4.05 10.75 -12.08
N VAL A 50 -3.72 9.75 -11.26
CA VAL A 50 -2.53 8.95 -11.47
C VAL A 50 -2.79 7.96 -12.59
N GLU A 51 -2.07 8.12 -13.69
CA GLU A 51 -2.10 7.16 -14.79
C GLU A 51 -1.22 5.96 -14.42
N LEU A 52 -1.85 4.86 -14.00
CA LEU A 52 -1.15 3.66 -13.52
C LEU A 52 -0.23 3.02 -14.57
N ASP A 53 -0.56 3.17 -15.85
CA ASP A 53 0.22 2.64 -16.96
C ASP A 53 1.54 3.39 -17.19
N LYS A 54 1.64 4.62 -16.69
CA LYS A 54 2.82 5.48 -16.84
C LYS A 54 3.72 5.50 -15.61
N ILE A 55 3.40 4.73 -14.59
CA ILE A 55 4.21 4.68 -13.38
C ILE A 55 5.57 4.04 -13.68
N ASP A 56 6.62 4.74 -13.33
CA ASP A 56 7.99 4.25 -13.41
C ASP A 56 8.28 3.32 -12.24
N LEU A 57 8.51 2.05 -12.52
CA LEU A 57 8.84 1.02 -11.54
C LEU A 57 10.35 0.81 -11.36
N SER A 58 11.18 1.74 -11.80
CA SER A 58 12.61 1.69 -11.56
C SER A 58 12.93 2.03 -10.09
N VAL A 59 14.09 1.59 -9.62
CA VAL A 59 14.56 1.92 -8.27
C VAL A 59 14.90 3.41 -8.22
N PRO A 60 14.40 4.18 -7.22
CA PRO A 60 14.70 5.59 -7.10
C PRO A 60 16.20 5.84 -6.84
N GLU A 61 16.67 7.03 -7.23
CA GLU A 61 18.02 7.47 -6.92
C GLU A 61 18.24 7.51 -5.40
N GLY A 62 19.43 7.11 -4.97
CA GLY A 62 19.79 7.11 -3.56
C GLY A 62 19.31 5.89 -2.78
N VAL A 63 18.56 5.02 -3.42
CA VAL A 63 18.13 3.76 -2.82
C VAL A 63 19.13 2.68 -3.18
N SER A 64 19.61 1.94 -2.18
CA SER A 64 20.49 0.81 -2.42
C SER A 64 19.74 -0.27 -3.19
N ILE A 65 20.37 -0.72 -4.29
CA ILE A 65 19.77 -1.72 -5.17
C ILE A 65 19.96 -3.09 -4.56
N GLU A 66 19.02 -3.47 -3.68
CA GLU A 66 18.97 -4.80 -3.13
C GLU A 66 18.11 -5.70 -4.03
N ASP A 67 18.50 -6.95 -4.16
CA ASP A 67 17.77 -7.93 -4.96
C ASP A 67 16.28 -8.05 -4.62
N PRO A 68 15.88 -8.01 -3.32
CA PRO A 68 14.46 -8.05 -2.97
C PRO A 68 13.64 -6.92 -3.57
N VAL A 69 14.17 -5.71 -3.59
CA VAL A 69 13.47 -4.55 -4.17
C VAL A 69 13.27 -4.74 -5.67
N ARG A 70 14.33 -5.16 -6.37
CA ARG A 70 14.26 -5.40 -7.81
C ARG A 70 13.27 -6.49 -8.16
N MET A 71 13.29 -7.59 -7.43
CA MET A 71 12.36 -8.70 -7.66
C MET A 71 10.92 -8.26 -7.47
N TYR A 72 10.66 -7.49 -6.42
CA TYR A 72 9.34 -6.96 -6.14
C TYR A 72 8.84 -6.07 -7.27
N LEU A 73 9.64 -5.09 -7.69
CA LEU A 73 9.27 -4.17 -8.77
C LEU A 73 9.03 -4.91 -10.09
N LYS A 74 9.83 -5.92 -10.37
CA LYS A 74 9.66 -6.76 -11.55
C LYS A 74 8.34 -7.54 -11.52
N GLU A 75 8.00 -8.11 -10.37
CA GLU A 75 6.79 -8.90 -10.22
C GLU A 75 5.53 -8.05 -10.35
N ILE A 76 5.50 -6.88 -9.71
CA ILE A 76 4.32 -6.00 -9.83
C ILE A 76 4.16 -5.44 -11.24
N GLY A 77 5.25 -5.28 -11.98
CA GLY A 77 5.21 -4.83 -13.37
C GLY A 77 4.53 -5.83 -14.31
N LYS A 78 4.47 -7.10 -13.93
CA LYS A 78 3.81 -8.15 -14.70
C LYS A 78 2.30 -8.19 -14.50
N VAL A 79 1.79 -7.52 -13.48
CA VAL A 79 0.36 -7.53 -13.16
C VAL A 79 -0.40 -6.67 -14.17
N SER A 80 -1.47 -7.24 -14.72
CA SER A 80 -2.32 -6.53 -15.67
C SER A 80 -3.10 -5.42 -15.01
N LEU A 81 -3.20 -4.28 -15.68
CA LEU A 81 -4.02 -3.16 -15.25
C LEU A 81 -5.50 -3.49 -15.42
N LEU A 82 -6.32 -2.80 -14.63
CA LEU A 82 -7.78 -2.90 -14.73
C LEU A 82 -8.32 -1.74 -15.56
N SER A 83 -9.32 -2.02 -16.38
CA SER A 83 -10.15 -0.98 -16.98
C SER A 83 -11.11 -0.41 -15.94
N ALA A 84 -11.70 0.73 -16.23
CA ALA A 84 -12.69 1.35 -15.35
C ALA A 84 -13.89 0.41 -15.10
N ASP A 85 -14.34 -0.28 -16.13
CA ASP A 85 -15.47 -1.23 -16.03
C ASP A 85 -15.11 -2.44 -15.19
N GLU A 86 -13.92 -2.99 -15.34
CA GLU A 86 -13.41 -4.10 -14.52
C GLU A 86 -13.30 -3.71 -13.05
N GLU A 87 -12.84 -2.50 -12.77
CA GLU A 87 -12.73 -1.98 -11.41
C GLU A 87 -14.10 -1.90 -10.73
N ILE A 88 -15.11 -1.40 -11.43
CA ILE A 88 -16.49 -1.32 -10.93
C ILE A 88 -17.05 -2.73 -10.69
N GLU A 89 -16.82 -3.65 -11.61
CA GLU A 89 -17.26 -5.03 -11.47
C GLU A 89 -16.65 -5.70 -10.24
N LEU A 90 -15.35 -5.52 -10.04
CA LEU A 90 -14.67 -6.05 -8.86
C LEU A 90 -15.22 -5.42 -7.58
N ALA A 91 -15.48 -4.12 -7.59
CA ALA A 91 -16.05 -3.43 -6.44
C ALA A 91 -17.42 -3.99 -6.05
N LYS A 92 -18.24 -4.30 -7.04
CA LYS A 92 -19.55 -4.93 -6.81
C LYS A 92 -19.42 -6.35 -6.23
N ARG A 93 -18.47 -7.12 -6.73
CA ARG A 93 -18.21 -8.47 -6.20
C ARG A 93 -17.70 -8.42 -4.77
N MET A 94 -16.89 -7.41 -4.43
CA MET A 94 -16.39 -7.22 -3.07
C MET A 94 -17.51 -6.96 -2.06
N GLU A 95 -18.55 -6.24 -2.45
CA GLU A 95 -19.73 -6.02 -1.61
C GLU A 95 -20.41 -7.33 -1.20
N ASN A 96 -20.30 -8.35 -2.05
CA ASN A 96 -20.83 -9.69 -1.79
C ASN A 96 -19.84 -10.61 -1.05
N GLY A 97 -18.71 -10.06 -0.59
CA GLY A 97 -17.71 -10.81 0.17
C GLY A 97 -16.71 -11.60 -0.67
N ASP A 98 -16.59 -11.30 -1.97
CA ASP A 98 -15.66 -11.99 -2.86
C ASP A 98 -14.21 -11.60 -2.55
N GLN A 99 -13.47 -12.52 -1.91
CA GLN A 99 -12.08 -12.30 -1.52
C GLN A 99 -11.12 -12.23 -2.72
N GLU A 100 -11.43 -12.97 -3.78
CA GLU A 100 -10.63 -12.92 -5.00
C GLU A 100 -10.72 -11.56 -5.68
N ALA A 101 -11.90 -10.95 -5.67
CA ALA A 101 -12.09 -9.59 -6.17
C ALA A 101 -11.26 -8.57 -5.38
N LYS A 102 -11.20 -8.70 -4.06
CA LYS A 102 -10.37 -7.86 -3.19
C LYS A 102 -8.90 -7.99 -3.54
N LYS A 103 -8.41 -9.20 -3.69
CA LYS A 103 -7.03 -9.47 -4.09
C LYS A 103 -6.71 -8.86 -5.44
N ARG A 104 -7.59 -9.07 -6.41
CA ARG A 104 -7.38 -8.57 -7.77
C ARG A 104 -7.31 -7.04 -7.81
N LEU A 105 -8.20 -6.37 -7.08
CA LEU A 105 -8.19 -4.92 -7.00
C LEU A 105 -6.93 -4.38 -6.32
N ALA A 106 -6.53 -4.98 -5.22
CA ALA A 106 -5.31 -4.59 -4.50
C ALA A 106 -4.07 -4.75 -5.38
N GLU A 107 -3.96 -5.88 -6.04
CA GLU A 107 -2.80 -6.23 -6.83
C GLU A 107 -2.62 -5.31 -8.04
N ALA A 108 -3.70 -4.98 -8.72
CA ALA A 108 -3.63 -4.07 -9.86
C ALA A 108 -3.19 -2.65 -9.45
N ASN A 109 -3.23 -2.34 -8.15
CA ASN A 109 -2.87 -1.04 -7.61
C ASN A 109 -1.57 -1.05 -6.79
N LEU A 110 -0.81 -2.15 -6.79
CA LEU A 110 0.49 -2.19 -6.10
C LEU A 110 1.48 -1.19 -6.69
N ARG A 111 1.44 -0.95 -7.99
CA ARG A 111 2.28 0.07 -8.62
C ARG A 111 1.94 1.48 -8.17
N LEU A 112 0.69 1.74 -7.81
CA LEU A 112 0.29 3.01 -7.21
C LEU A 112 1.01 3.23 -5.87
N VAL A 113 1.09 2.21 -5.05
CA VAL A 113 1.82 2.26 -3.78
C VAL A 113 3.29 2.62 -4.02
N VAL A 114 3.94 2.00 -4.99
CA VAL A 114 5.34 2.28 -5.34
C VAL A 114 5.51 3.75 -5.73
N SER A 115 4.62 4.28 -6.57
CA SER A 115 4.72 5.67 -7.02
C SER A 115 4.60 6.66 -5.86
N ILE A 116 3.75 6.37 -4.90
CA ILE A 116 3.57 7.21 -3.71
C ILE A 116 4.77 7.05 -2.77
N ALA A 117 5.23 5.82 -2.53
CA ALA A 117 6.37 5.54 -1.66
C ALA A 117 7.65 6.24 -2.12
N LYS A 118 7.86 6.38 -3.43
CA LYS A 118 9.00 7.09 -3.99
C LYS A 118 9.11 8.54 -3.50
N ARG A 119 7.99 9.18 -3.21
CA ARG A 119 7.95 10.57 -2.73
C ARG A 119 8.45 10.71 -1.29
N TYR A 120 8.54 9.61 -0.56
CA TYR A 120 8.92 9.60 0.85
C TYR A 120 10.29 9.01 1.12
N VAL A 121 11.04 8.69 0.08
CA VAL A 121 12.42 8.22 0.19
C VAL A 121 13.30 9.30 0.82
N GLY A 122 14.22 8.89 1.68
CA GLY A 122 15.13 9.82 2.35
C GLY A 122 14.62 10.41 3.66
N ARG A 123 13.51 9.90 4.18
CA ARG A 123 12.92 10.38 5.44
C ARG A 123 13.12 9.43 6.63
N GLY A 124 14.10 8.55 6.53
CA GLY A 124 14.49 7.67 7.63
C GLY A 124 13.94 6.25 7.57
N MET A 125 13.12 5.93 6.57
CA MET A 125 12.65 4.57 6.33
C MET A 125 13.23 4.00 5.04
N LEU A 126 13.47 2.71 5.03
CA LEU A 126 13.88 2.01 3.82
C LEU A 126 12.74 2.02 2.79
N PHE A 127 13.11 2.07 1.52
CA PHE A 127 12.11 2.10 0.43
C PHE A 127 11.14 0.92 0.50
N LEU A 128 11.66 -0.29 0.73
CA LEU A 128 10.82 -1.48 0.85
C LEU A 128 9.85 -1.36 2.03
N ASP A 129 10.28 -0.80 3.15
CA ASP A 129 9.41 -0.58 4.32
C ASP A 129 8.31 0.45 4.02
N LEU A 130 8.63 1.48 3.26
CA LEU A 130 7.64 2.45 2.79
C LEU A 130 6.57 1.78 1.92
N ILE A 131 7.00 0.91 1.00
CA ILE A 131 6.09 0.13 0.16
C ILE A 131 5.21 -0.77 1.01
N GLN A 132 5.77 -1.44 1.99
CA GLN A 132 5.03 -2.34 2.88
C GLN A 132 3.95 -1.59 3.64
N GLU A 133 4.28 -0.46 4.22
CA GLU A 133 3.31 0.38 4.93
C GLU A 133 2.23 0.91 3.98
N GLY A 134 2.65 1.33 2.79
CA GLY A 134 1.70 1.76 1.77
C GLY A 134 0.75 0.66 1.34
N ASN A 135 1.22 -0.58 1.26
CA ASN A 135 0.38 -1.73 0.93
C ASN A 135 -0.68 -1.99 1.99
N LEU A 136 -0.36 -1.75 3.26
CA LEU A 136 -1.36 -1.83 4.34
C LEU A 136 -2.46 -0.80 4.14
N GLY A 137 -2.09 0.42 3.77
CA GLY A 137 -3.06 1.46 3.43
C GLY A 137 -3.91 1.07 2.23
N LEU A 138 -3.32 0.46 1.22
CA LEU A 138 -4.04 -0.03 0.05
C LEU A 138 -5.08 -1.08 0.43
N ILE A 139 -4.76 -2.01 1.30
CA ILE A 139 -5.70 -3.04 1.77
C ILE A 139 -6.87 -2.42 2.51
N LYS A 140 -6.60 -1.43 3.35
CA LYS A 140 -7.68 -0.69 4.02
C LYS A 140 -8.59 0.00 3.01
N ALA A 141 -8.01 0.59 1.97
CA ALA A 141 -8.78 1.22 0.90
C ALA A 141 -9.69 0.20 0.19
N VAL A 142 -9.17 -0.98 -0.12
CA VAL A 142 -9.95 -2.05 -0.74
C VAL A 142 -11.12 -2.47 0.13
N GLU A 143 -10.91 -2.60 1.43
CA GLU A 143 -11.97 -3.00 2.38
C GLU A 143 -13.05 -1.93 2.55
N LYS A 144 -12.68 -0.67 2.44
CA LYS A 144 -13.58 0.46 2.73
C LYS A 144 -14.16 1.10 1.47
N PHE A 145 -13.74 0.69 0.29
CA PHE A 145 -14.15 1.32 -0.95
C PHE A 145 -15.64 1.15 -1.22
N ASP A 146 -16.29 2.25 -1.57
CA ASP A 146 -17.68 2.29 -1.99
C ASP A 146 -17.74 2.92 -3.39
N HIS A 147 -18.00 2.09 -4.41
CA HIS A 147 -18.03 2.52 -5.81
C HIS A 147 -19.20 3.47 -6.10
N THR A 148 -20.23 3.49 -5.22
CA THR A 148 -21.42 4.32 -5.43
C THR A 148 -21.16 5.80 -5.16
N LYS A 149 -20.03 6.15 -4.54
CA LYS A 149 -19.68 7.53 -4.20
C LYS A 149 -19.06 8.34 -5.34
N GLY A 150 -18.82 7.73 -6.50
CA GLY A 150 -18.51 8.44 -7.73
C GLY A 150 -17.06 8.79 -7.99
N PHE A 151 -16.11 8.41 -7.12
CA PHE A 151 -14.68 8.60 -7.38
C PHE A 151 -14.00 7.28 -7.75
N LYS A 152 -12.88 7.40 -8.45
CA LYS A 152 -12.09 6.24 -8.83
C LYS A 152 -11.41 5.61 -7.62
N PHE A 153 -11.22 4.29 -7.68
CA PHE A 153 -10.52 3.59 -6.61
C PHE A 153 -9.12 4.16 -6.37
N SER A 154 -8.36 4.48 -7.43
CA SER A 154 -7.01 5.04 -7.29
C SER A 154 -6.98 6.34 -6.48
N THR A 155 -7.96 7.22 -6.67
CA THR A 155 -8.08 8.45 -5.90
C THR A 155 -8.30 8.16 -4.42
N TYR A 156 -9.22 7.25 -4.13
CA TYR A 156 -9.52 6.83 -2.76
C TYR A 156 -8.32 6.14 -2.10
N ALA A 157 -7.69 5.20 -2.82
CA ALA A 157 -6.55 4.46 -2.33
C ALA A 157 -5.34 5.35 -2.04
N THR A 158 -5.11 6.38 -2.86
CA THR A 158 -4.00 7.31 -2.66
C THR A 158 -4.03 7.95 -1.27
N TRP A 159 -5.20 8.33 -0.79
CA TRP A 159 -5.35 8.89 0.55
C TRP A 159 -4.93 7.88 1.64
N TRP A 160 -5.42 6.64 1.54
CA TRP A 160 -5.11 5.59 2.50
C TRP A 160 -3.63 5.21 2.50
N ILE A 161 -3.04 5.11 1.32
CA ILE A 161 -1.63 4.78 1.16
C ILE A 161 -0.77 5.88 1.79
N ARG A 162 -1.09 7.13 1.49
CA ARG A 162 -0.36 8.29 2.01
C ARG A 162 -0.45 8.37 3.54
N GLN A 163 -1.63 8.13 4.09
CA GLN A 163 -1.83 8.11 5.55
C GLN A 163 -1.00 7.02 6.22
N ALA A 164 -0.99 5.82 5.66
CA ALA A 164 -0.22 4.71 6.21
C ALA A 164 1.28 5.01 6.22
N ILE A 165 1.79 5.55 5.13
CA ILE A 165 3.22 5.88 4.99
C ILE A 165 3.61 7.02 5.93
N THR A 166 2.87 8.10 5.94
CA THR A 166 3.21 9.26 6.78
C THR A 166 3.13 8.93 8.28
N ARG A 167 2.15 8.12 8.66
CA ARG A 167 2.05 7.64 10.04
C ARG A 167 3.24 6.76 10.41
N ALA A 168 3.64 5.84 9.56
CA ALA A 168 4.78 4.96 9.81
C ALA A 168 6.07 5.76 9.98
N ILE A 169 6.29 6.77 9.15
CA ILE A 169 7.45 7.66 9.27
C ILE A 169 7.42 8.38 10.62
N ALA A 170 6.27 8.91 11.03
CA ALA A 170 6.13 9.60 12.32
C ALA A 170 6.38 8.66 13.51
N ASP A 171 5.83 7.46 13.46
CA ASP A 171 6.02 6.47 14.53
C ASP A 171 7.47 6.02 14.62
N GLN A 172 8.15 5.83 13.52
CA GLN A 172 9.54 5.45 13.49
C GLN A 172 10.44 6.57 14.06
N ALA A 173 10.14 7.81 13.77
CA ALA A 173 10.88 8.95 14.30
C ALA A 173 10.81 9.01 15.84
N ARG A 174 9.72 8.53 16.44
CA ARG A 174 9.56 8.46 17.89
C ARG A 174 10.33 7.30 18.51
N THR A 175 10.42 6.16 17.82
CA THR A 175 11.00 4.92 18.35
C THR A 175 12.53 4.89 18.28
N ILE A 176 13.13 5.51 17.29
CA ILE A 176 14.58 5.42 17.00
C ILE A 176 15.42 6.29 17.92
N ARG A 177 14.81 7.18 18.70
CA ARG A 177 15.56 8.21 19.45
C ARG A 177 16.03 7.82 20.83
N ILE A 178 15.79 6.61 21.27
CA ILE A 178 16.33 6.15 22.55
C ILE A 178 17.60 5.36 22.27
N PRO A 179 18.81 5.94 22.54
CA PRO A 179 20.05 5.17 22.39
C PRO A 179 20.01 3.94 23.31
N VAL A 180 20.63 2.85 22.86
CA VAL A 180 20.62 1.57 23.60
C VAL A 180 21.12 1.73 25.03
N HIS A 181 22.09 2.58 25.27
CA HIS A 181 22.63 2.85 26.60
C HIS A 181 21.63 3.58 27.52
N MET A 182 20.69 4.35 26.98
CA MET A 182 19.62 4.97 27.77
C MET A 182 18.55 3.98 28.17
N VAL A 183 18.30 2.96 27.36
CA VAL A 183 17.36 1.88 27.69
C VAL A 183 17.91 1.09 28.86
N GLU A 184 19.20 0.78 28.89
CA GLU A 184 19.85 0.11 30.00
C GLU A 184 19.81 0.92 31.29
N THR A 185 19.88 2.24 31.20
CA THR A 185 19.82 3.13 32.35
C THR A 185 18.41 3.23 32.93
N ILE A 186 17.39 3.16 32.09
CA ILE A 186 16.00 3.23 32.48
C ILE A 186 15.55 1.93 33.18
N ASN A 187 16.15 0.80 32.82
CA ASN A 187 15.84 -0.52 33.39
C ASN A 187 16.57 -0.81 34.71
N LYS A 188 17.37 0.12 35.22
CA LYS A 188 17.97 0.05 36.55
C LYS A 188 17.13 0.84 37.54
#